data_5fa942554e7819d48ef469d586e01ec5
#
_entry.id   5fa942554e7819d48ef469d586e01ec5
#
_cell.length_a   1.000
_cell.length_b   1.000
_cell.length_c   1.000
_cell.angle_alpha   90.00
_cell.angle_beta   90.00
_cell.angle_gamma   90.00
#
_symmetry.space_group_name_H-M   'P 1'
#
loop_
_entity.id
_entity.type
_entity.pdbx_description
1 polymer ?
#
loop_
_entity_poly.entity_id
_entity_poly.type
_entity_poly.pdbx_seq_one_letter_code
_entity_poly.pdbx_strand_id
1 'polypeptide(L)'
;MILTRTRWGLYTISVGGNLLGARESGIKVNRIKIGNFMMCAGFGAVAGILEAFKNNIIDPSAGQLAVVLVALAGVVIGGTAMLGGSGTMIGLWLGVLVLAILQDGFNLRGISSNKFQIILGAAILLAMIANTYLTRLRSAGRLSGGGR
;
A
#
# COMPACT_ATOMS: atom_id res chain seq x y z
N MET A 1 12.90 8.68 -2.83
CA MET A 1 14.10 9.31 -2.26
C MET A 1 13.99 9.63 -0.76
N ILE A 2 12.87 10.15 -0.26
CA ILE A 2 12.71 10.49 1.17
C ILE A 2 12.84 9.24 2.08
N LEU A 3 12.22 8.12 1.72
CA LEU A 3 12.24 6.87 2.50
C LEU A 3 13.65 6.23 2.64
N THR A 4 14.53 6.41 1.67
CA THR A 4 15.86 5.79 1.67
C THR A 4 16.98 6.75 2.10
N ARG A 5 16.74 8.06 2.06
CA ARG A 5 17.73 9.09 2.40
C ARG A 5 17.51 9.77 3.75
N THR A 6 16.36 9.58 4.39
CA THR A 6 16.09 10.16 5.72
C THR A 6 16.18 9.09 6.82
N ARG A 7 16.66 9.49 8.00
CA ARG A 7 16.69 8.61 9.19
C ARG A 7 15.30 8.06 9.54
N TRP A 8 14.25 8.88 9.37
CA TRP A 8 12.87 8.49 9.59
C TRP A 8 12.43 7.36 8.66
N GLY A 9 12.73 7.47 7.37
CA GLY A 9 12.38 6.45 6.38
C GLY A 9 13.10 5.12 6.63
N LEU A 10 14.39 5.17 6.97
CA LEU A 10 15.15 3.97 7.33
C LEU A 10 14.57 3.28 8.58
N TYR A 11 14.21 4.04 9.61
CA TYR A 11 13.57 3.50 10.81
C TYR A 11 12.20 2.90 10.49
N THR A 12 11.43 3.51 9.59
CA THR A 12 10.13 2.98 9.14
C THR A 12 10.29 1.61 8.47
N ILE A 13 11.27 1.47 7.58
CA ILE A 13 11.56 0.20 6.89
C ILE A 13 12.04 -0.86 7.91
N SER A 14 12.91 -0.49 8.83
CA SER A 14 13.44 -1.39 9.87
C SER A 14 12.32 -1.89 10.79
N VAL A 15 11.44 -1.00 11.24
CA VAL A 15 10.27 -1.34 12.09
C VAL A 15 9.28 -2.22 11.35
N GLY A 16 9.09 -2.00 10.03
CA GLY A 16 8.22 -2.81 9.19
C GLY A 16 8.78 -4.20 8.88
N GLY A 17 10.10 -4.33 8.77
CA GLY A 17 10.77 -5.61 8.45
C GLY A 17 10.99 -6.52 9.66
N ASN A 18 11.49 -5.95 10.76
CA ASN A 18 11.72 -6.70 12.00
C ASN A 18 11.50 -5.80 13.22
N LEU A 19 10.33 -5.95 13.84
CA LEU A 19 9.91 -5.15 14.99
C LEU A 19 10.80 -5.38 16.23
N LEU A 20 11.20 -6.63 16.46
CA LEU A 20 12.04 -7.00 17.59
C LEU A 20 13.45 -6.45 17.43
N GLY A 21 14.09 -6.68 16.30
CA GLY A 21 15.42 -6.17 16.02
C GLY A 21 15.48 -4.64 16.02
N ALA A 22 14.43 -3.96 15.57
CA ALA A 22 14.33 -2.52 15.64
C ALA A 22 14.28 -2.00 17.10
N ARG A 23 13.57 -2.71 18.00
CA ARG A 23 13.55 -2.38 19.45
C ARG A 23 14.91 -2.58 20.09
N GLU A 24 15.55 -3.70 19.82
CA GLU A 24 16.89 -4.03 20.34
C GLU A 24 17.95 -3.05 19.88
N SER A 25 17.79 -2.49 18.67
CA SER A 25 18.64 -1.43 18.13
C SER A 25 18.34 -0.04 18.71
N GLY A 26 17.47 0.07 19.74
CA GLY A 26 17.16 1.33 20.41
C GLY A 26 16.19 2.24 19.66
N ILE A 27 15.55 1.78 18.59
CA ILE A 27 14.58 2.57 17.82
C ILE A 27 13.29 2.68 18.62
N LYS A 28 12.81 3.91 18.81
CA LYS A 28 11.53 4.20 19.48
C LYS A 28 10.36 3.87 18.55
N VAL A 29 10.03 2.58 18.43
CA VAL A 29 9.01 2.04 17.51
C VAL A 29 7.68 2.79 17.59
N ASN A 30 7.21 3.09 18.80
CA ASN A 30 5.93 3.79 18.98
C ASN A 30 5.91 5.19 18.35
N ARG A 31 7.01 5.94 18.46
CA ARG A 31 7.10 7.27 17.83
C ARG A 31 7.08 7.18 16.31
N ILE A 32 7.74 6.18 15.73
CA ILE A 32 7.75 5.95 14.28
C ILE A 32 6.34 5.57 13.80
N LYS A 33 5.66 4.67 14.51
CA LYS A 33 4.29 4.28 14.18
C LYS A 33 3.34 5.48 14.23
N ILE A 34 3.33 6.21 15.34
CA ILE A 34 2.45 7.37 15.52
C ILE A 34 2.70 8.41 14.42
N GLY A 35 3.97 8.74 14.15
CA GLY A 35 4.31 9.70 13.10
C GLY A 35 3.87 9.28 11.70
N ASN A 36 4.01 8.00 11.37
CA ASN A 36 3.54 7.47 10.09
C ASN A 36 2.00 7.52 9.98
N PHE A 37 1.28 7.20 11.06
CA PHE A 37 -0.17 7.34 11.10
C PHE A 37 -0.63 8.80 10.97
N MET A 38 0.05 9.73 11.63
CA MET A 38 -0.24 11.17 11.51
C MET A 38 -0.03 11.67 10.08
N MET A 39 1.06 11.27 9.43
CA MET A 39 1.29 11.62 8.02
C MET A 39 0.22 11.01 7.10
N CYS A 40 -0.13 9.76 7.31
CA CYS A 40 -1.19 9.09 6.54
C CYS A 40 -2.53 9.80 6.71
N ALA A 41 -2.91 10.14 7.94
CA ALA A 41 -4.14 10.88 8.24
C ALA A 41 -4.12 12.28 7.59
N GLY A 42 -2.98 12.98 7.62
CA GLY A 42 -2.82 14.28 6.97
C GLY A 42 -3.03 14.20 5.45
N PHE A 43 -2.40 13.24 4.78
CA PHE A 43 -2.62 13.03 3.34
C PHE A 43 -4.06 12.58 3.03
N GLY A 44 -4.66 11.76 3.90
CA GLY A 44 -6.06 11.36 3.77
C GLY A 44 -7.01 12.56 3.88
N ALA A 45 -6.76 13.48 4.81
CA ALA A 45 -7.55 14.69 4.94
C ALA A 45 -7.46 15.58 3.69
N VAL A 46 -6.25 15.78 3.15
CA VAL A 46 -6.06 16.53 1.89
C VAL A 46 -6.80 15.85 0.74
N ALA A 47 -6.70 14.54 0.61
CA ALA A 47 -7.41 13.78 -0.42
C ALA A 47 -8.94 13.92 -0.28
N GLY A 48 -9.47 13.85 0.95
CA GLY A 48 -10.90 14.05 1.23
C GLY A 48 -11.40 15.46 0.85
N ILE A 49 -10.60 16.48 1.13
CA ILE A 49 -10.92 17.86 0.73
C ILE A 49 -10.97 17.98 -0.81
N LEU A 50 -9.98 17.43 -1.51
CA LEU A 50 -9.95 17.44 -2.99
C LEU A 50 -11.15 16.70 -3.59
N GLU A 51 -11.54 15.57 -2.99
CA GLU A 51 -12.72 14.79 -3.40
C GLU A 51 -14.02 15.61 -3.22
N ALA A 52 -14.17 16.30 -2.08
CA ALA A 52 -15.31 17.17 -1.81
C ALA A 52 -15.41 18.31 -2.82
N PHE A 53 -14.28 18.94 -3.18
CA PHE A 53 -14.25 19.99 -4.22
C PHE A 53 -14.61 19.43 -5.59
N LYS A 54 -14.14 18.24 -5.94
CA LYS A 54 -14.43 17.61 -7.24
C LYS A 54 -15.92 17.32 -7.42
N ASN A 55 -16.54 16.81 -6.37
CA ASN A 55 -17.95 16.38 -6.43
C ASN A 55 -18.93 17.49 -6.04
N ASN A 56 -18.48 18.62 -5.49
CA ASN A 56 -19.30 19.69 -4.91
C ASN A 56 -20.30 19.20 -3.85
N ILE A 57 -20.05 18.06 -3.23
CA ILE A 57 -20.91 17.42 -2.23
C ILE A 57 -20.01 16.93 -1.11
N ILE A 58 -20.41 17.20 0.12
CA ILE A 58 -19.83 16.59 1.32
C ILE A 58 -20.76 15.45 1.73
N ASP A 59 -20.38 14.23 1.35
CA ASP A 59 -21.12 13.02 1.70
C ASP A 59 -20.47 12.37 2.93
N PRO A 60 -21.22 12.19 4.04
CA PRO A 60 -20.74 11.47 5.22
C PRO A 60 -20.36 10.02 4.91
N SER A 61 -20.87 9.47 3.80
CA SER A 61 -20.51 8.12 3.30
C SER A 61 -19.23 8.11 2.49
N ALA A 62 -18.65 9.26 2.16
CA ALA A 62 -17.36 9.31 1.47
C ALA A 62 -16.28 8.68 2.35
N GLY A 63 -15.46 7.80 1.78
CA GLY A 63 -14.41 7.11 2.54
C GLY A 63 -14.83 5.79 3.18
N GLN A 64 -15.98 5.21 2.76
CA GLN A 64 -16.41 3.89 3.20
C GLN A 64 -15.35 2.79 2.89
N LEU A 65 -15.63 1.58 3.38
CA LEU A 65 -14.80 0.38 3.21
C LEU A 65 -14.32 0.18 1.75
N ALA A 66 -15.13 0.59 0.77
CA ALA A 66 -14.79 0.52 -0.64
C ALA A 66 -13.50 1.29 -0.99
N VAL A 67 -13.33 2.51 -0.47
CA VAL A 67 -12.14 3.34 -0.71
C VAL A 67 -10.91 2.72 -0.05
N VAL A 68 -11.09 2.15 1.15
CA VAL A 68 -10.00 1.44 1.86
C VAL A 68 -9.56 0.22 1.05
N LEU A 69 -10.51 -0.55 0.49
CA LEU A 69 -10.20 -1.71 -0.34
C LEU A 69 -9.46 -1.32 -1.62
N VAL A 70 -9.87 -0.23 -2.29
CA VAL A 70 -9.18 0.29 -3.48
C VAL A 70 -7.75 0.73 -3.13
N ALA A 71 -7.57 1.44 -2.01
CA ALA A 71 -6.26 1.86 -1.55
C ALA A 71 -5.35 0.66 -1.25
N LEU A 72 -5.87 -0.36 -0.53
CA LEU A 72 -5.14 -1.61 -0.27
C LEU A 72 -4.79 -2.34 -1.56
N ALA A 73 -5.72 -2.43 -2.52
CA ALA A 73 -5.46 -3.02 -3.82
C ALA A 73 -4.31 -2.34 -4.55
N GLY A 74 -4.29 -1.00 -4.57
CA GLY A 74 -3.20 -0.22 -5.17
C GLY A 74 -1.84 -0.51 -4.56
N VAL A 75 -1.79 -0.63 -3.24
CA VAL A 75 -0.57 -0.96 -2.50
C VAL A 75 -0.08 -2.37 -2.84
N VAL A 76 -0.98 -3.37 -2.85
CA VAL A 76 -0.66 -4.78 -3.10
C VAL A 76 -0.27 -5.01 -4.56
N ILE A 77 -1.04 -4.48 -5.52
CA ILE A 77 -0.74 -4.55 -6.94
C ILE A 77 0.57 -3.83 -7.26
N GLY A 78 0.86 -2.74 -6.55
CA GLY A 78 2.14 -2.03 -6.61
C GLY A 78 3.34 -2.80 -6.04
N GLY A 79 3.14 -4.05 -5.58
CA GLY A 79 4.22 -4.93 -5.11
C GLY A 79 4.76 -4.59 -3.72
N THR A 80 3.99 -3.86 -2.91
CA THR A 80 4.34 -3.59 -1.51
C THR A 80 3.92 -4.78 -0.64
N ALA A 81 4.84 -5.30 0.17
CA ALA A 81 4.55 -6.41 1.08
C ALA A 81 3.57 -5.96 2.18
N MET A 82 2.44 -6.66 2.33
CA MET A 82 1.45 -6.37 3.37
C MET A 82 2.00 -6.53 4.79
N LEU A 83 2.95 -7.43 4.98
CA LEU A 83 3.63 -7.66 6.27
C LEU A 83 4.69 -6.60 6.59
N GLY A 84 4.97 -5.68 5.65
CA GLY A 84 5.96 -4.63 5.80
C GLY A 84 7.38 -5.01 5.36
N GLY A 85 8.32 -4.10 5.55
CA GLY A 85 9.74 -4.31 5.28
C GLY A 85 10.18 -4.16 3.82
N SER A 86 9.30 -4.28 2.86
CA SER A 86 9.62 -4.10 1.45
C SER A 86 8.49 -3.41 0.67
N GLY A 87 8.86 -2.49 -0.18
CA GLY A 87 7.96 -1.75 -1.05
C GLY A 87 8.70 -0.63 -1.77
N THR A 88 8.19 -0.26 -2.95
CA THR A 88 8.74 0.85 -3.72
C THR A 88 7.68 1.90 -3.98
N MET A 89 8.06 3.18 -3.85
CA MET A 89 7.16 4.30 -4.15
C MET A 89 6.69 4.29 -5.61
N ILE A 90 7.59 3.90 -6.52
CA ILE A 90 7.28 3.80 -7.96
C ILE A 90 6.26 2.70 -8.20
N GLY A 91 6.43 1.53 -7.57
CA GLY A 91 5.48 0.43 -7.66
C GLY A 91 4.10 0.83 -7.14
N LEU A 92 4.03 1.49 -5.98
CA LEU A 92 2.79 2.01 -5.42
C LEU A 92 2.09 2.96 -6.41
N TRP A 93 2.84 3.91 -6.99
CA TRP A 93 2.29 4.90 -7.91
C TRP A 93 1.71 4.24 -9.17
N LEU A 94 2.45 3.29 -9.75
CA LEU A 94 1.98 2.51 -10.90
C LEU A 94 0.77 1.65 -10.56
N GLY A 95 0.74 1.00 -9.38
CA GLY A 95 -0.39 0.20 -8.93
C GLY A 95 -1.67 1.02 -8.80
N VAL A 96 -1.59 2.19 -8.19
CA VAL A 96 -2.74 3.11 -8.06
C VAL A 96 -3.19 3.62 -9.42
N LEU A 97 -2.25 3.95 -10.33
CA LEU A 97 -2.57 4.43 -11.67
C LEU A 97 -3.30 3.36 -12.48
N VAL A 98 -2.84 2.11 -12.44
CA VAL A 98 -3.52 0.97 -13.10
C VAL A 98 -4.94 0.81 -12.58
N LEU A 99 -5.14 0.90 -11.25
CA LEU A 99 -6.48 0.81 -10.67
C LEU A 99 -7.38 1.97 -11.07
N ALA A 100 -6.87 3.20 -11.13
CA ALA A 100 -7.64 4.36 -11.55
C ALA A 100 -8.13 4.19 -13.00
N ILE A 101 -7.26 3.75 -13.91
CA ILE A 101 -7.62 3.49 -15.30
C ILE A 101 -8.67 2.37 -15.40
N LEU A 102 -8.51 1.29 -14.63
CA LEU A 102 -9.48 0.21 -14.60
C LEU A 102 -10.84 0.69 -14.08
N GLN A 103 -10.84 1.47 -13.00
CA GLN A 103 -12.07 2.01 -12.42
C GLN A 103 -12.82 2.90 -13.40
N ASP A 104 -12.12 3.80 -14.10
CA ASP A 104 -12.71 4.65 -15.12
C ASP A 104 -13.22 3.83 -16.32
N GLY A 105 -12.46 2.83 -16.75
CA GLY A 105 -12.88 1.93 -17.85
C GLY A 105 -14.15 1.14 -17.52
N PHE A 106 -14.31 0.67 -16.27
CA PHE A 106 -15.53 -0.01 -15.83
C PHE A 106 -16.72 0.95 -15.71
N ASN A 107 -16.49 2.17 -15.21
CA ASN A 107 -17.53 3.21 -15.12
C ASN A 107 -18.06 3.57 -16.51
N LEU A 108 -17.19 3.72 -17.51
CA LEU A 108 -17.57 4.02 -18.90
C LEU A 108 -18.42 2.89 -19.54
N ARG A 109 -18.20 1.65 -19.14
CA ARG A 109 -18.99 0.50 -19.60
C ARG A 109 -20.30 0.27 -18.82
N GLY A 110 -20.62 1.12 -17.86
CA GLY A 110 -21.82 1.01 -17.05
C GLY A 110 -21.84 -0.21 -16.12
N ILE A 111 -20.68 -0.73 -15.76
CA ILE A 111 -20.56 -1.87 -14.83
C ILE A 111 -20.88 -1.37 -13.42
N SER A 112 -21.84 -2.02 -12.75
CA SER A 112 -22.22 -1.65 -11.39
C SER A 112 -21.05 -1.72 -10.41
N SER A 113 -21.00 -0.79 -9.45
CA SER A 113 -19.94 -0.70 -8.43
C SER A 113 -19.74 -2.00 -7.65
N ASN A 114 -20.81 -2.79 -7.43
CA ASN A 114 -20.71 -4.07 -6.74
C ASN A 114 -19.89 -5.11 -7.53
N LYS A 115 -20.05 -5.15 -8.86
CA LYS A 115 -19.26 -6.06 -9.72
C LYS A 115 -17.79 -5.63 -9.72
N PHE A 116 -17.51 -4.33 -9.74
CA PHE A 116 -16.17 -3.81 -9.64
C PHE A 116 -15.49 -4.24 -8.33
N GLN A 117 -16.18 -4.16 -7.19
CA GLN A 117 -15.64 -4.58 -5.90
C GLN A 117 -15.28 -6.06 -5.85
N ILE A 118 -16.07 -6.93 -6.48
CA ILE A 118 -15.77 -8.37 -6.57
C ILE A 118 -14.51 -8.62 -7.39
N ILE A 119 -14.38 -7.96 -8.53
CA ILE A 119 -13.20 -8.05 -9.41
C ILE A 119 -11.96 -7.54 -8.66
N LEU A 120 -12.11 -6.46 -7.92
CA LEU A 120 -11.04 -5.83 -7.13
C LEU A 120 -10.58 -6.75 -5.99
N GLY A 121 -11.52 -7.39 -5.27
CA GLY A 121 -11.22 -8.40 -4.26
C GLY A 121 -10.45 -9.60 -4.84
N ALA A 122 -10.88 -10.11 -5.98
CA ALA A 122 -10.19 -11.20 -6.68
C ALA A 122 -8.77 -10.77 -7.12
N ALA A 123 -8.61 -9.55 -7.65
CA ALA A 123 -7.31 -9.01 -8.05
C ALA A 123 -6.34 -8.88 -6.86
N ILE A 124 -6.83 -8.43 -5.69
CA ILE A 124 -6.04 -8.36 -4.45
C ILE A 124 -5.55 -9.75 -4.05
N LEU A 125 -6.44 -10.76 -4.04
CA LEU A 125 -6.09 -12.13 -3.68
C LEU A 125 -5.03 -12.71 -4.62
N LEU A 126 -5.20 -12.54 -5.93
CA LEU A 126 -4.21 -12.98 -6.93
C LEU A 126 -2.87 -12.28 -6.76
N ALA A 127 -2.87 -10.97 -6.56
CA ALA A 127 -1.65 -10.20 -6.34
C ALA A 127 -0.94 -10.61 -5.03
N MET A 128 -1.70 -10.89 -3.96
CA MET A 128 -1.15 -11.38 -2.69
C MET A 128 -0.52 -12.76 -2.83
N ILE A 129 -1.17 -13.69 -3.52
CA ILE A 129 -0.64 -15.03 -3.81
C ILE A 129 0.64 -14.91 -4.64
N ALA A 130 0.60 -14.14 -5.73
CA ALA A 130 1.76 -13.92 -6.59
C ALA A 130 2.94 -13.31 -5.81
N ASN A 131 2.70 -12.29 -5.00
CA ASN A 131 3.73 -11.64 -4.19
C ASN A 131 4.34 -12.60 -3.15
N THR A 132 3.51 -13.40 -2.49
CA THR A 132 3.98 -14.42 -1.52
C THR A 132 4.82 -15.48 -2.22
N TYR A 133 4.40 -15.94 -3.40
CA TYR A 133 5.14 -16.93 -4.17
C TYR A 133 6.49 -16.40 -4.65
N LEU A 134 6.53 -15.17 -5.18
CA LEU A 134 7.76 -14.49 -5.59
C LEU A 134 8.73 -14.26 -4.42
N THR A 135 8.21 -13.93 -3.26
CA THR A 135 9.04 -13.73 -2.05
C THR A 135 9.68 -15.05 -1.60
N ARG A 136 8.94 -16.15 -1.66
CA ARG A 136 9.47 -17.51 -1.36
C ARG A 136 10.56 -17.93 -2.35
N LEU A 137 10.38 -17.68 -3.64
CA LEU A 137 11.39 -18.00 -4.66
C LEU A 137 12.67 -17.19 -4.46
N ARG A 138 12.56 -15.90 -4.11
CA ARG A 138 13.71 -15.04 -3.81
C ARG A 138 14.48 -15.47 -2.57
N SER A 139 13.80 -15.96 -1.55
CA SER A 139 14.46 -16.49 -0.33
C SER A 139 15.16 -17.84 -0.60
N ALA A 140 14.59 -18.71 -1.43
CA ALA A 140 15.21 -19.98 -1.82
C ALA A 140 16.50 -19.76 -2.67
N GLY A 141 16.50 -18.78 -3.57
CA GLY A 141 17.67 -18.45 -4.39
C GLY A 141 18.84 -17.83 -3.60
N ARG A 142 18.58 -17.20 -2.44
CA ARG A 142 19.64 -16.66 -1.57
C ARG A 142 20.40 -17.74 -0.79
N LEU A 143 19.78 -18.86 -0.50
CA LEU A 143 20.40 -19.99 0.20
C LEU A 143 21.33 -20.81 -0.73
N SER A 144 21.08 -20.77 -2.04
CA SER A 144 21.93 -21.45 -3.04
C SER A 144 23.16 -20.65 -3.49
N GLY A 145 23.24 -19.35 -3.21
CA GLY A 145 24.34 -18.46 -3.63
C GLY A 145 25.40 -18.16 -2.57
N GLY A 146 25.29 -18.70 -1.37
CA GLY A 146 26.17 -18.43 -0.21
C GLY A 146 27.35 -19.38 -0.04
N GLY A 147 27.67 -20.21 -1.04
CA GLY A 147 28.76 -21.18 -1.00
C GLY A 147 29.84 -20.89 -2.05
N ARG A 148 30.51 -19.74 -1.95
CA ARG A 148 31.82 -19.50 -2.58
C ARG A 148 32.58 -18.45 -1.77
#